data_7b97140debf5d1aeaf7258c68919af01
#
_entry.id   7b97140debf5d1aeaf7258c68919af01
#
_cell.length_a   1.000
_cell.length_b   1.000
_cell.length_c   1.000
_cell.angle_alpha   90.00
_cell.angle_beta   90.00
_cell.angle_gamma   90.00
#
_symmetry.space_group_name_H-M   'P 1'
#
loop_
_entity.id
_entity.type
_entity.pdbx_description
1 polymer ?
#
loop_
_entity_poly.entity_id
_entity_poly.type
_entity_poly.pdbx_seq_one_letter_code
_entity_poly.pdbx_strand_id
1 'polypeptide(L)'
;MKRLIALTSAIALTLAGCGSSSSSAATAAASTAAASAGASEAAETTAAAAEQSEVIVFAAASMTETLNQIKETYEAENPGVTLTFNFDSSGTLKTQIQEGADCDLFISAGQKQMNQLDITASSDVNTEGLDFVDPDTRVNLLENKVTLAVPEGNPKGIESFDQLADLLKNGEVLMAMGNSDVPVGQYTQKILAYYALDETTLANEGKITYGTNVKEVTTQISEASVDCGVIYETDAYSAGLTTVDSATPEMCGQVIYPAAVLKTAKNPDGAKKFLDYLQTDEAMKVFESVGFSAVTAE
;
A
#
# COMPACT_ATOMS: atom_id res chain seq x y z
N MET A 1 -51.72 5.17 14.02
CA MET A 1 -52.34 5.69 12.79
C MET A 1 -51.25 5.67 11.71
N LYS A 2 -51.28 4.71 10.93
CA LYS A 2 -51.27 4.45 9.48
C LYS A 2 -50.85 5.64 8.59
N ARG A 3 -49.76 5.45 7.82
CA ARG A 3 -49.81 5.43 6.34
C ARG A 3 -48.46 4.99 5.76
N LEU A 4 -48.47 3.81 5.14
CA LEU A 4 -47.57 3.35 4.07
C LEU A 4 -47.83 4.20 2.80
N ILE A 5 -46.76 4.51 2.07
CA ILE A 5 -46.86 4.74 0.61
C ILE A 5 -45.73 3.95 -0.04
N ALA A 6 -46.12 2.90 -0.75
CA ALA A 6 -45.32 2.18 -1.73
C ALA A 6 -45.49 2.83 -3.09
N LEU A 7 -44.42 3.03 -3.84
CA LEU A 7 -44.52 3.37 -5.27
C LEU A 7 -43.59 2.41 -6.05
N THR A 8 -44.24 1.47 -6.71
CA THR A 8 -43.72 0.60 -7.76
C THR A 8 -43.84 1.33 -9.10
N SER A 9 -42.78 1.31 -9.90
CA SER A 9 -42.86 1.56 -11.34
C SER A 9 -41.97 0.56 -12.10
N ALA A 10 -42.67 -0.35 -12.76
CA ALA A 10 -42.15 -1.21 -13.80
C ALA A 10 -42.22 -0.48 -15.15
N ILE A 11 -41.18 -0.57 -15.97
CA ILE A 11 -41.26 -0.26 -17.40
C ILE A 11 -40.59 -1.37 -18.22
N ALA A 12 -41.35 -1.77 -19.23
CA ALA A 12 -41.27 -2.97 -20.02
C ALA A 12 -40.18 -2.97 -21.11
N LEU A 13 -39.83 -4.23 -21.50
CA LEU A 13 -39.12 -4.60 -22.73
C LEU A 13 -39.82 -4.14 -24.00
N THR A 14 -39.06 -3.77 -25.05
CA THR A 14 -39.44 -3.97 -26.44
C THR A 14 -38.31 -4.60 -27.23
N LEU A 15 -38.58 -5.83 -27.69
CA LEU A 15 -37.89 -6.51 -28.80
C LEU A 15 -38.55 -6.06 -30.13
N ALA A 16 -37.76 -5.83 -31.18
CA ALA A 16 -38.03 -6.10 -32.60
C ALA A 16 -36.79 -5.68 -33.39
N GLY A 17 -36.33 -6.32 -34.41
CA GLY A 17 -36.74 -7.42 -35.22
C GLY A 17 -35.74 -7.63 -36.38
N CYS A 18 -35.79 -8.78 -36.94
CA CYS A 18 -35.09 -9.42 -38.02
C CYS A 18 -34.86 -8.60 -39.33
N GLY A 19 -33.80 -9.01 -40.06
CA GLY A 19 -33.61 -8.73 -41.47
C GLY A 19 -32.53 -9.59 -42.09
N SER A 20 -32.92 -10.67 -42.71
CA SER A 20 -32.12 -11.68 -43.41
C SER A 20 -31.80 -11.31 -44.87
N SER A 21 -30.91 -12.14 -45.44
CA SER A 21 -30.74 -12.54 -46.84
C SER A 21 -29.68 -11.76 -47.63
N SER A 22 -28.91 -12.33 -48.52
CA SER A 22 -28.69 -13.67 -49.08
C SER A 22 -27.57 -13.55 -50.10
N SER A 23 -26.74 -14.61 -50.12
CA SER A 23 -26.10 -15.31 -51.21
C SER A 23 -25.85 -14.61 -52.59
N SER A 24 -24.64 -14.80 -53.11
CA SER A 24 -24.45 -15.54 -54.37
C SER A 24 -22.96 -15.78 -54.65
N ALA A 25 -22.70 -16.98 -55.07
CA ALA A 25 -21.46 -17.52 -55.61
C ALA A 25 -21.34 -17.25 -57.12
N ALA A 26 -20.14 -17.24 -57.64
CA ALA A 26 -19.72 -17.77 -58.95
C ALA A 26 -18.23 -17.45 -59.14
N THR A 27 -17.36 -18.41 -59.15
CA THR A 27 -16.85 -19.30 -60.16
C THR A 27 -15.77 -18.71 -61.10
N ALA A 28 -14.55 -19.24 -60.90
CA ALA A 28 -13.51 -19.68 -61.81
C ALA A 28 -13.02 -18.79 -62.97
N ALA A 29 -11.70 -18.65 -63.00
CA ALA A 29 -10.89 -19.20 -64.12
C ALA A 29 -9.39 -19.05 -63.84
N ALA A 30 -8.68 -20.10 -64.08
CA ALA A 30 -7.22 -20.25 -64.02
C ALA A 30 -6.53 -19.57 -65.16
N SER A 31 -5.33 -19.04 -64.97
CA SER A 31 -4.28 -18.99 -65.98
C SER A 31 -2.91 -19.02 -65.36
N THR A 32 -2.18 -20.04 -65.74
CA THR A 32 -0.77 -20.32 -65.49
C THR A 32 0.15 -19.36 -66.20
N ALA A 33 1.18 -18.84 -65.54
CA ALA A 33 2.49 -18.63 -66.22
C ALA A 33 3.59 -18.61 -65.10
N ALA A 34 4.60 -19.41 -65.40
CA ALA A 34 5.75 -19.70 -64.57
C ALA A 34 6.88 -18.67 -64.71
N ALA A 35 7.75 -18.75 -63.72
CA ALA A 35 9.20 -18.49 -63.69
C ALA A 35 9.66 -17.12 -63.18
N SER A 36 10.33 -17.05 -62.08
CA SER A 36 11.79 -17.10 -61.99
C SER A 36 12.26 -16.76 -60.61
N ALA A 37 13.25 -17.48 -60.16
CA ALA A 37 13.92 -17.45 -58.89
C ALA A 37 14.50 -16.08 -58.50
N GLY A 38 14.39 -15.76 -57.21
CA GLY A 38 15.15 -14.74 -56.54
C GLY A 38 15.05 -15.02 -55.05
N ALA A 39 15.94 -15.88 -54.55
CA ALA A 39 16.13 -16.09 -53.12
C ALA A 39 16.65 -14.79 -52.49
N SER A 40 15.79 -14.13 -51.73
CA SER A 40 16.21 -13.16 -50.74
C SER A 40 15.81 -13.75 -49.38
N GLU A 41 16.78 -14.29 -48.68
CA GLU A 41 16.70 -14.63 -47.27
C GLU A 41 16.37 -13.35 -46.51
N ALA A 42 15.10 -13.11 -46.30
CA ALA A 42 14.66 -12.19 -45.25
C ALA A 42 14.90 -12.95 -43.94
N ALA A 43 15.95 -12.56 -43.22
CA ALA A 43 16.11 -12.90 -41.82
C ALA A 43 14.86 -12.36 -41.09
N GLU A 44 13.89 -13.23 -40.85
CA GLU A 44 12.87 -13.00 -39.81
C GLU A 44 13.59 -12.93 -38.49
N THR A 45 13.89 -11.70 -38.06
CA THR A 45 14.17 -11.43 -36.67
C THR A 45 12.85 -11.65 -35.93
N THR A 46 12.61 -12.87 -35.49
CA THR A 46 11.60 -13.15 -34.45
C THR A 46 12.04 -12.37 -33.21
N ALA A 47 11.54 -11.16 -33.07
CA ALA A 47 11.48 -10.54 -31.79
C ALA A 47 10.66 -11.52 -30.93
N ALA A 48 11.32 -12.26 -30.02
CA ALA A 48 10.67 -13.03 -29.01
C ALA A 48 9.74 -12.05 -28.30
N ALA A 49 8.43 -12.27 -28.36
CA ALA A 49 7.49 -11.54 -27.55
C ALA A 49 7.95 -11.75 -26.11
N ALA A 50 8.35 -10.68 -25.43
CA ALA A 50 8.72 -10.76 -24.03
C ALA A 50 7.50 -11.37 -23.31
N GLU A 51 7.71 -12.51 -22.62
CA GLU A 51 6.65 -13.11 -21.81
C GLU A 51 6.19 -12.04 -20.82
N GLN A 52 4.89 -11.74 -20.85
CA GLN A 52 4.31 -10.80 -19.91
C GLN A 52 4.36 -11.42 -18.50
N SER A 53 4.97 -10.72 -17.59
CA SER A 53 5.20 -11.15 -16.22
C SER A 53 4.57 -10.15 -15.27
N GLU A 54 3.51 -10.55 -14.54
CA GLU A 54 2.89 -9.74 -13.51
C GLU A 54 3.54 -10.04 -12.16
N VAL A 55 3.75 -9.01 -11.34
CA VAL A 55 4.16 -9.10 -9.93
C VAL A 55 3.14 -8.34 -9.10
N ILE A 56 2.47 -9.05 -8.19
CA ILE A 56 1.46 -8.49 -7.29
C ILE A 56 2.15 -8.13 -5.96
N VAL A 57 2.14 -6.85 -5.63
CA VAL A 57 2.81 -6.31 -4.44
C VAL A 57 1.77 -5.75 -3.48
N PHE A 58 1.73 -6.28 -2.27
CA PHE A 58 0.98 -5.70 -1.16
C PHE A 58 1.92 -4.81 -0.35
N ALA A 59 1.64 -3.52 -0.29
CA ALA A 59 2.50 -2.56 0.37
C ALA A 59 1.74 -1.61 1.29
N ALA A 60 2.37 -1.24 2.39
CA ALA A 60 1.82 -0.27 3.33
C ALA A 60 1.42 1.03 2.62
N ALA A 61 0.25 1.57 2.98
CA ALA A 61 -0.34 2.77 2.36
C ALA A 61 0.58 4.00 2.36
N SER A 62 1.49 4.11 3.33
CA SER A 62 2.52 5.17 3.39
C SER A 62 3.54 5.13 2.24
N MET A 63 3.59 4.04 1.47
CA MET A 63 4.52 3.86 0.34
C MET A 63 3.88 4.16 -1.02
N THR A 64 2.61 4.58 -1.04
CA THR A 64 1.83 4.73 -2.29
C THR A 64 2.53 5.61 -3.32
N GLU A 65 2.98 6.79 -2.92
CA GLU A 65 3.58 7.77 -3.83
C GLU A 65 4.93 7.29 -4.35
N THR A 66 5.80 6.79 -3.47
CA THR A 66 7.15 6.35 -3.84
C THR A 66 7.14 5.09 -4.70
N LEU A 67 6.30 4.10 -4.36
CA LEU A 67 6.23 2.87 -5.15
C LEU A 67 5.59 3.09 -6.52
N ASN A 68 4.63 4.00 -6.65
CA ASN A 68 4.10 4.37 -7.96
C ASN A 68 5.16 5.08 -8.83
N GLN A 69 5.99 5.95 -8.24
CA GLN A 69 7.10 6.57 -8.96
C GLN A 69 8.17 5.53 -9.37
N ILE A 70 8.52 4.60 -8.47
CA ILE A 70 9.47 3.51 -8.74
C ILE A 70 8.93 2.58 -9.84
N LYS A 71 7.62 2.29 -9.83
CA LYS A 71 6.97 1.48 -10.86
C LYS A 71 7.22 2.01 -12.27
N GLU A 72 7.04 3.32 -12.47
CA GLU A 72 7.24 3.94 -13.79
C GLU A 72 8.65 3.67 -14.33
N THR A 73 9.68 3.82 -13.49
CA THR A 73 11.06 3.57 -13.86
C THR A 73 11.33 2.08 -14.08
N TYR A 74 10.91 1.24 -13.13
CA TYR A 74 11.15 -0.20 -13.19
C TYR A 74 10.50 -0.87 -14.40
N GLU A 75 9.24 -0.55 -14.71
CA GLU A 75 8.55 -1.08 -15.90
C GLU A 75 9.16 -0.60 -17.21
N ALA A 76 9.67 0.65 -17.25
CA ALA A 76 10.39 1.16 -18.42
C ALA A 76 11.71 0.42 -18.67
N GLU A 77 12.42 0.05 -17.62
CA GLU A 77 13.68 -0.70 -17.70
C GLU A 77 13.48 -2.21 -17.91
N ASN A 78 12.31 -2.74 -17.59
CA ASN A 78 11.96 -4.15 -17.69
C ASN A 78 10.73 -4.36 -18.58
N PRO A 79 10.86 -4.18 -19.92
CA PRO A 79 9.74 -4.34 -20.84
C PRO A 79 9.13 -5.75 -20.75
N GLY A 80 7.80 -5.80 -20.54
CA GLY A 80 7.06 -7.05 -20.32
C GLY A 80 6.77 -7.37 -18.86
N VAL A 81 7.35 -6.63 -17.90
CA VAL A 81 6.96 -6.72 -16.47
C VAL A 81 5.85 -5.71 -16.18
N THR A 82 4.85 -6.14 -15.41
CA THR A 82 3.79 -5.28 -14.88
C THR A 82 3.76 -5.42 -13.36
N LEU A 83 3.86 -4.31 -12.65
CA LEU A 83 3.67 -4.26 -11.19
C LEU A 83 2.23 -3.89 -10.86
N THR A 84 1.55 -4.74 -10.11
CA THR A 84 0.20 -4.48 -9.61
C THR A 84 0.29 -4.26 -8.10
N PHE A 85 -0.06 -3.06 -7.64
CA PHE A 85 -0.03 -2.72 -6.21
C PHE A 85 -1.39 -2.80 -5.55
N ASN A 86 -1.40 -3.33 -4.32
CA ASN A 86 -2.48 -3.18 -3.36
C ASN A 86 -1.96 -2.42 -2.14
N PHE A 87 -2.46 -1.19 -1.94
CA PHE A 87 -2.05 -0.31 -0.85
C PHE A 87 -3.13 -0.24 0.22
N ASP A 88 -2.78 -0.66 1.43
CA ASP A 88 -3.65 -0.51 2.61
C ASP A 88 -2.81 -0.55 3.91
N SER A 89 -3.46 -0.59 5.07
CA SER A 89 -2.75 -0.85 6.31
C SER A 89 -2.11 -2.23 6.28
N SER A 90 -0.93 -2.37 6.87
CA SER A 90 -0.25 -3.66 6.89
C SER A 90 -1.06 -4.74 7.62
N GLY A 91 -1.94 -4.35 8.55
CA GLY A 91 -2.87 -5.26 9.22
C GLY A 91 -3.93 -5.81 8.28
N THR A 92 -4.56 -4.93 7.49
CA THR A 92 -5.53 -5.31 6.44
C THR A 92 -4.88 -6.23 5.40
N LEU A 93 -3.70 -5.84 4.89
CA LEU A 93 -2.96 -6.63 3.91
C LEU A 93 -2.58 -8.01 4.44
N LYS A 94 -2.11 -8.10 5.70
CA LYS A 94 -1.85 -9.35 6.39
C LYS A 94 -3.09 -10.25 6.41
N THR A 95 -4.24 -9.70 6.74
CA THR A 95 -5.52 -10.45 6.77
C THR A 95 -5.89 -10.95 5.38
N GLN A 96 -5.76 -10.13 4.34
CA GLN A 96 -6.00 -10.54 2.96
C GLN A 96 -5.08 -11.68 2.52
N ILE A 97 -3.79 -11.66 2.91
CA ILE A 97 -2.84 -12.74 2.65
C ILE A 97 -3.29 -14.03 3.35
N GLN A 98 -3.71 -13.95 4.61
CA GLN A 98 -4.25 -15.10 5.37
C GLN A 98 -5.51 -15.68 4.74
N GLU A 99 -6.36 -14.85 4.16
CA GLU A 99 -7.59 -15.24 3.45
C GLU A 99 -7.32 -15.77 2.04
N GLY A 100 -6.05 -15.81 1.61
CA GLY A 100 -5.65 -16.41 0.33
C GLY A 100 -5.66 -15.45 -0.86
N ALA A 101 -5.58 -14.14 -0.61
CA ALA A 101 -5.40 -13.17 -1.69
C ALA A 101 -4.05 -13.40 -2.40
N ASP A 102 -4.05 -13.24 -3.72
CA ASP A 102 -2.85 -13.33 -4.53
C ASP A 102 -1.89 -12.18 -4.18
N CYS A 103 -0.72 -12.54 -3.70
CA CYS A 103 0.35 -11.60 -3.35
C CYS A 103 1.70 -12.29 -3.56
N ASP A 104 2.60 -11.63 -4.29
CA ASP A 104 3.95 -12.14 -4.54
C ASP A 104 4.97 -11.53 -3.58
N LEU A 105 4.84 -10.22 -3.29
CA LEU A 105 5.73 -9.46 -2.40
C LEU A 105 4.91 -8.70 -1.37
N PHE A 106 5.23 -8.85 -0.10
CA PHE A 106 4.63 -8.09 0.99
C PHE A 106 5.63 -7.11 1.60
N ILE A 107 5.22 -5.83 1.72
CA ILE A 107 6.01 -4.75 2.34
C ILE A 107 5.18 -4.13 3.45
N SER A 108 5.60 -4.32 4.69
CA SER A 108 4.87 -3.88 5.89
C SER A 108 5.50 -2.61 6.51
N ALA A 109 4.67 -1.71 7.04
CA ALA A 109 5.12 -0.55 7.82
C ALA A 109 5.45 -0.89 9.29
N GLY A 110 5.54 -2.16 9.63
CA GLY A 110 5.88 -2.63 10.97
C GLY A 110 6.30 -4.09 11.00
N GLN A 111 7.23 -4.40 11.89
CA GLN A 111 7.75 -5.75 12.07
C GLN A 111 6.67 -6.74 12.53
N LYS A 112 5.69 -6.29 13.32
CA LYS A 112 4.67 -7.16 13.93
C LYS A 112 3.87 -7.92 12.86
N GLN A 113 3.36 -7.25 11.84
CA GLN A 113 2.53 -7.86 10.80
C GLN A 113 3.32 -8.86 9.95
N MET A 114 4.57 -8.53 9.62
CA MET A 114 5.47 -9.47 8.94
C MET A 114 5.77 -10.69 9.82
N ASN A 115 6.09 -10.48 11.10
CA ASN A 115 6.37 -11.55 12.04
C ASN A 115 5.16 -12.48 12.25
N GLN A 116 3.95 -11.96 12.20
CA GLN A 116 2.72 -12.77 12.31
C GLN A 116 2.51 -13.73 11.12
N LEU A 117 3.14 -13.49 9.98
CA LEU A 117 3.10 -14.35 8.78
C LEU A 117 4.33 -15.24 8.64
N ASP A 118 5.34 -15.07 9.49
CA ASP A 118 6.65 -15.71 9.38
C ASP A 118 6.80 -16.81 10.45
N ILE A 119 6.93 -18.06 10.00
CA ILE A 119 7.06 -19.22 10.89
C ILE A 119 8.36 -19.19 11.73
N THR A 120 9.37 -18.41 11.29
CA THR A 120 10.63 -18.26 12.02
C THR A 120 10.54 -17.24 13.17
N ALA A 121 9.46 -16.44 13.21
CA ALA A 121 9.21 -15.50 14.29
C ALA A 121 8.83 -16.23 15.60
N SER A 122 8.95 -15.52 16.73
CA SER A 122 8.58 -16.10 18.02
C SER A 122 7.09 -16.45 18.07
N SER A 123 6.76 -17.54 18.78
CA SER A 123 5.37 -18.00 18.95
C SER A 123 4.48 -17.01 19.71
N ASP A 124 5.07 -16.05 20.43
CA ASP A 124 4.33 -14.99 21.11
C ASP A 124 3.77 -13.95 20.13
N VAL A 125 4.36 -13.85 18.94
CA VAL A 125 3.93 -12.92 17.87
C VAL A 125 3.17 -13.66 16.78
N ASN A 126 3.71 -14.77 16.27
CA ASN A 126 3.02 -15.67 15.33
C ASN A 126 2.25 -16.75 16.11
N THR A 127 1.20 -16.34 16.79
CA THR A 127 0.40 -17.22 17.66
C THR A 127 -0.42 -18.26 16.90
N GLU A 128 -0.64 -18.04 15.59
CA GLU A 128 -1.40 -18.94 14.71
C GLU A 128 -0.50 -19.92 13.97
N GLY A 129 0.84 -19.78 14.08
CA GLY A 129 1.79 -20.65 13.39
C GLY A 129 1.75 -20.50 11.86
N LEU A 130 1.51 -19.29 11.37
CA LEU A 130 1.41 -19.01 9.93
C LEU A 130 2.78 -19.10 9.25
N ASP A 131 2.80 -19.63 8.02
CA ASP A 131 4.00 -19.88 7.23
C ASP A 131 3.85 -19.32 5.80
N PHE A 132 3.67 -18.00 5.69
CA PHE A 132 3.51 -17.33 4.40
C PHE A 132 4.80 -16.69 3.89
N VAL A 133 5.69 -16.27 4.76
CA VAL A 133 6.92 -15.55 4.41
C VAL A 133 8.01 -16.54 3.96
N ASP A 134 8.67 -16.26 2.84
CA ASP A 134 9.93 -16.89 2.48
C ASP A 134 11.07 -16.21 3.28
N PRO A 135 11.61 -16.86 4.32
CA PRO A 135 12.57 -16.25 5.22
C PRO A 135 13.91 -15.92 4.55
N ASP A 136 14.24 -16.59 3.44
CA ASP A 136 15.49 -16.36 2.70
C ASP A 136 15.45 -15.05 1.90
N THR A 137 14.25 -14.48 1.69
CA THR A 137 14.04 -13.22 0.97
C THR A 137 13.77 -12.04 1.89
N ARG A 138 13.52 -12.30 3.19
CA ARG A 138 13.13 -11.26 4.13
C ARG A 138 14.26 -10.28 4.41
N VAL A 139 13.96 -8.99 4.19
CA VAL A 139 14.88 -7.87 4.47
C VAL A 139 14.20 -6.79 5.31
N ASN A 140 14.98 -6.04 6.08
CA ASN A 140 14.56 -4.75 6.63
C ASN A 140 14.86 -3.70 5.57
N LEU A 141 13.84 -3.31 4.81
CA LEU A 141 14.02 -2.51 3.59
C LEU A 141 14.31 -1.04 3.92
N LEU A 142 13.48 -0.43 4.77
CA LEU A 142 13.50 1.00 5.06
C LEU A 142 13.27 1.28 6.53
N GLU A 143 13.71 2.45 6.96
CA GLU A 143 13.35 3.08 8.23
C GLU A 143 12.53 4.34 7.98
N ASN A 144 11.56 4.63 8.87
CA ASN A 144 10.72 5.82 8.84
C ASN A 144 10.69 6.48 10.23
N LYS A 145 10.02 7.62 10.34
CA LYS A 145 9.79 8.29 11.62
C LYS A 145 8.29 8.48 11.84
N VAL A 146 7.88 8.29 13.08
CA VAL A 146 6.54 8.70 13.52
C VAL A 146 6.59 10.17 13.93
N THR A 147 5.66 10.96 13.43
CA THR A 147 5.64 12.41 13.65
C THR A 147 4.27 12.88 14.10
N LEU A 148 4.27 13.99 14.83
CA LEU A 148 3.08 14.74 15.20
C LEU A 148 2.82 15.79 14.13
N ALA A 149 1.74 15.65 13.38
CA ALA A 149 1.34 16.58 12.34
C ALA A 149 0.11 17.39 12.75
N VAL A 150 0.04 18.61 12.24
CA VAL A 150 -1.04 19.56 12.50
C VAL A 150 -1.62 20.09 11.20
N PRO A 151 -2.91 20.50 11.19
CA PRO A 151 -3.51 21.16 10.04
C PRO A 151 -2.85 22.50 9.76
N GLU A 152 -3.12 23.06 8.58
CA GLU A 152 -2.60 24.36 8.15
C GLU A 152 -2.86 25.43 9.21
N GLY A 153 -1.81 26.20 9.49
CA GLY A 153 -1.85 27.32 10.46
C GLY A 153 -1.83 26.88 11.93
N ASN A 154 -1.84 25.58 12.24
CA ASN A 154 -1.76 25.06 13.62
C ASN A 154 -2.65 25.83 14.61
N PRO A 155 -3.99 25.79 14.47
CA PRO A 155 -4.91 26.64 15.24
C PRO A 155 -4.84 26.46 16.77
N LYS A 156 -4.33 25.30 17.23
CA LYS A 156 -4.18 24.98 18.65
C LYS A 156 -2.78 25.29 19.20
N GLY A 157 -1.84 25.71 18.35
CA GLY A 157 -0.48 26.02 18.76
C GLY A 157 0.24 24.81 19.38
N ILE A 158 0.04 23.63 18.82
CA ILE A 158 0.67 22.38 19.29
C ILE A 158 2.12 22.37 18.81
N GLU A 159 3.10 22.21 19.70
CA GLU A 159 4.52 22.31 19.39
C GLU A 159 5.29 21.01 19.64
N SER A 160 4.74 20.10 20.49
CA SER A 160 5.45 18.86 20.87
C SER A 160 4.51 17.76 21.35
N PHE A 161 5.02 16.54 21.42
CA PHE A 161 4.34 15.40 22.08
C PHE A 161 4.15 15.65 23.58
N ASP A 162 5.09 16.33 24.26
CA ASP A 162 4.94 16.67 25.67
C ASP A 162 3.72 17.57 25.88
N GLN A 163 3.59 18.63 25.08
CA GLN A 163 2.44 19.52 25.13
C GLN A 163 1.14 18.79 24.74
N LEU A 164 1.17 17.96 23.69
CA LEU A 164 0.02 17.16 23.26
C LEU A 164 -0.52 16.30 24.41
N ALA A 165 0.38 15.65 25.18
CA ALA A 165 -0.01 14.82 26.29
C ALA A 165 -0.83 15.60 27.35
N ASP A 166 -0.47 16.85 27.63
CA ASP A 166 -1.21 17.69 28.56
C ASP A 166 -2.54 18.19 27.96
N LEU A 167 -2.54 18.58 26.68
CA LEU A 167 -3.77 18.99 25.97
C LEU A 167 -4.80 17.85 25.89
N LEU A 168 -4.36 16.62 25.67
CA LEU A 168 -5.23 15.43 25.68
C LEU A 168 -5.80 15.17 27.06
N LYS A 169 -5.00 15.27 28.14
CA LYS A 169 -5.49 15.13 29.53
C LYS A 169 -6.58 16.15 29.84
N ASN A 170 -6.39 17.37 29.41
CA ASN A 170 -7.32 18.48 29.65
C ASN A 170 -8.57 18.45 28.75
N GLY A 171 -8.56 17.66 27.67
CA GLY A 171 -9.66 17.61 26.70
C GLY A 171 -9.74 18.84 25.78
N GLU A 172 -8.59 19.45 25.50
CA GLU A 172 -8.49 20.68 24.71
C GLU A 172 -8.31 20.44 23.23
N VAL A 173 -7.97 19.19 22.84
CA VAL A 173 -7.68 18.78 21.46
C VAL A 173 -8.35 17.46 21.10
N LEU A 174 -8.65 17.33 19.78
CA LEU A 174 -9.05 16.09 19.13
C LEU A 174 -7.89 15.60 18.27
N MET A 175 -7.41 14.37 18.53
CA MET A 175 -6.29 13.76 17.83
C MET A 175 -6.77 12.64 16.90
N ALA A 176 -6.24 12.57 15.68
CA ALA A 176 -6.38 11.41 14.79
C ALA A 176 -5.22 10.44 14.97
N MET A 177 -5.51 9.12 14.94
CA MET A 177 -4.51 8.06 14.91
C MET A 177 -5.01 6.84 14.13
N GLY A 178 -4.09 5.96 13.73
CA GLY A 178 -4.49 4.66 13.19
C GLY A 178 -5.14 3.78 14.26
N ASN A 179 -6.06 2.89 13.86
CA ASN A 179 -6.60 1.89 14.77
C ASN A 179 -5.53 0.81 15.12
N SER A 180 -5.87 -0.17 15.96
CA SER A 180 -4.95 -1.21 16.45
C SER A 180 -4.33 -2.11 15.37
N ASP A 181 -4.93 -2.17 14.17
CA ASP A 181 -4.44 -2.99 13.03
C ASP A 181 -3.48 -2.21 12.12
N VAL A 182 -3.46 -0.89 12.30
CA VAL A 182 -2.59 0.02 11.53
C VAL A 182 -1.24 0.16 12.26
N PRO A 183 -0.10 -0.10 11.60
CA PRO A 183 1.20 0.01 12.25
C PRO A 183 1.46 1.37 12.92
N VAL A 184 1.13 2.51 12.28
CA VAL A 184 1.28 3.82 12.91
C VAL A 184 0.38 3.98 14.14
N GLY A 185 -0.79 3.35 14.18
CA GLY A 185 -1.64 3.28 15.36
C GLY A 185 -0.95 2.55 16.52
N GLN A 186 -0.29 1.43 16.24
CA GLN A 186 0.48 0.68 17.24
C GLN A 186 1.68 1.47 17.79
N TYR A 187 2.35 2.27 16.95
CA TYR A 187 3.38 3.21 17.41
C TYR A 187 2.75 4.32 18.26
N THR A 188 1.58 4.85 17.86
CA THR A 188 0.85 5.86 18.65
C THR A 188 0.43 5.31 20.02
N GLN A 189 -0.01 4.06 20.11
CA GLN A 189 -0.32 3.39 21.37
C GLN A 189 0.89 3.36 22.32
N LYS A 190 2.09 3.10 21.79
CA LYS A 190 3.33 3.14 22.58
C LYS A 190 3.64 4.58 23.07
N ILE A 191 3.44 5.58 22.20
CA ILE A 191 3.61 7.00 22.56
C ILE A 191 2.62 7.38 23.67
N LEU A 192 1.35 7.02 23.56
CA LEU A 192 0.36 7.25 24.63
C LEU A 192 0.78 6.58 25.94
N ALA A 193 1.24 5.33 25.88
CA ALA A 193 1.73 4.59 27.05
C ALA A 193 2.97 5.26 27.67
N TYR A 194 3.89 5.79 26.87
CA TYR A 194 5.06 6.54 27.34
C TYR A 194 4.66 7.74 28.19
N TYR A 195 3.57 8.44 27.82
CA TYR A 195 3.01 9.57 28.57
C TYR A 195 1.99 9.16 29.63
N ALA A 196 1.86 7.86 29.92
CA ALA A 196 0.87 7.31 30.86
C ALA A 196 -0.58 7.73 30.53
N LEU A 197 -0.90 7.81 29.23
CA LEU A 197 -2.25 8.08 28.72
C LEU A 197 -2.93 6.76 28.36
N ASP A 198 -4.19 6.61 28.76
CA ASP A 198 -5.03 5.45 28.43
C ASP A 198 -5.86 5.75 27.18
N GLU A 199 -5.55 5.04 26.09
CA GLU A 199 -6.23 5.20 24.79
C GLU A 199 -7.74 5.01 24.92
N THR A 200 -8.18 3.99 25.67
CA THR A 200 -9.60 3.67 25.82
C THR A 200 -10.34 4.82 26.49
N THR A 201 -9.75 5.39 27.52
CA THR A 201 -10.29 6.57 28.22
C THR A 201 -10.41 7.75 27.26
N LEU A 202 -9.34 8.08 26.54
CA LEU A 202 -9.34 9.19 25.58
C LEU A 202 -10.38 8.99 24.46
N ALA A 203 -10.53 7.78 23.95
CA ALA A 203 -11.51 7.45 22.93
C ALA A 203 -12.95 7.59 23.47
N ASN A 204 -13.23 7.07 24.67
CA ASN A 204 -14.55 7.18 25.30
C ASN A 204 -14.93 8.64 25.61
N GLU A 205 -13.95 9.49 25.86
CA GLU A 205 -14.15 10.93 26.07
C GLU A 205 -14.22 11.73 24.75
N GLY A 206 -14.12 11.06 23.60
CA GLY A 206 -14.20 11.70 22.29
C GLY A 206 -12.96 12.53 21.91
N LYS A 207 -11.79 12.23 22.49
CA LYS A 207 -10.53 12.93 22.24
C LYS A 207 -9.68 12.30 21.13
N ILE A 208 -10.09 11.12 20.64
CA ILE A 208 -9.42 10.37 19.57
C ILE A 208 -10.41 10.02 18.46
N THR A 209 -9.97 10.18 17.23
CA THR A 209 -10.59 9.58 16.03
C THR A 209 -9.63 8.56 15.42
N TYR A 210 -10.18 7.58 14.72
CA TYR A 210 -9.40 6.50 14.13
C TYR A 210 -9.47 6.51 12.61
N GLY A 211 -8.33 6.18 11.97
CA GLY A 211 -8.27 5.80 10.56
C GLY A 211 -8.01 4.29 10.44
N THR A 212 -8.50 3.68 9.36
CA THR A 212 -8.26 2.26 9.03
C THR A 212 -6.92 2.05 8.33
N ASN A 213 -6.30 3.12 7.87
CA ASN A 213 -4.92 3.20 7.38
C ASN A 213 -4.37 4.61 7.60
N VAL A 214 -3.06 4.81 7.35
CA VAL A 214 -2.41 6.10 7.60
C VAL A 214 -2.93 7.21 6.68
N LYS A 215 -3.36 6.91 5.47
CA LYS A 215 -3.88 7.92 4.54
C LYS A 215 -5.19 8.54 5.03
N GLU A 216 -6.05 7.75 5.68
CA GLU A 216 -7.26 8.28 6.33
C GLU A 216 -6.91 9.22 7.50
N VAL A 217 -5.90 8.86 8.32
CA VAL A 217 -5.41 9.75 9.38
C VAL A 217 -4.88 11.06 8.79
N THR A 218 -4.05 10.98 7.75
CA THR A 218 -3.48 12.13 7.04
C THR A 218 -4.59 13.03 6.48
N THR A 219 -5.63 12.44 5.89
CA THR A 219 -6.79 13.17 5.36
C THR A 219 -7.52 13.93 6.46
N GLN A 220 -7.77 13.31 7.61
CA GLN A 220 -8.42 13.98 8.75
C GLN A 220 -7.64 15.24 9.19
N ILE A 221 -6.30 15.18 9.18
CA ILE A 221 -5.45 16.33 9.52
C ILE A 221 -5.53 17.38 8.41
N SER A 222 -5.37 16.98 7.14
CA SER A 222 -5.38 17.89 5.99
C SER A 222 -6.68 18.67 5.86
N GLU A 223 -7.82 18.02 6.18
CA GLU A 223 -9.15 18.62 6.16
C GLU A 223 -9.49 19.41 7.44
N ALA A 224 -8.55 19.49 8.38
CA ALA A 224 -8.71 20.13 9.69
C ALA A 224 -9.98 19.62 10.44
N SER A 225 -10.33 18.35 10.24
CA SER A 225 -11.42 17.69 10.99
C SER A 225 -10.98 17.26 12.39
N VAL A 226 -9.68 17.33 12.67
CA VAL A 226 -9.01 17.14 13.95
C VAL A 226 -8.00 18.26 14.20
N ASP A 227 -7.54 18.40 15.42
CA ASP A 227 -6.56 19.42 15.79
C ASP A 227 -5.11 18.98 15.55
N CYS A 228 -4.86 17.67 15.52
CA CYS A 228 -3.56 17.06 15.22
C CYS A 228 -3.73 15.58 14.89
N GLY A 229 -2.65 14.94 14.48
CA GLY A 229 -2.62 13.49 14.34
C GLY A 229 -1.21 12.93 14.33
N VAL A 230 -1.10 11.63 14.58
CA VAL A 230 0.16 10.90 14.58
C VAL A 230 0.22 10.07 13.31
N ILE A 231 1.19 10.40 12.45
CA ILE A 231 1.41 9.80 11.14
C ILE A 231 2.90 9.55 10.93
N TYR A 232 3.30 9.09 9.74
CA TYR A 232 4.72 9.04 9.39
C TYR A 232 5.19 10.35 8.76
N GLU A 233 6.48 10.64 8.88
CA GLU A 233 7.16 11.77 8.23
C GLU A 233 6.87 11.81 6.71
N THR A 234 6.93 10.63 6.08
CA THR A 234 6.67 10.46 4.66
C THR A 234 5.25 10.84 4.25
N ASP A 235 4.24 10.53 5.08
CA ASP A 235 2.85 10.91 4.82
C ASP A 235 2.64 12.41 5.02
N ALA A 236 3.27 12.98 6.04
CA ALA A 236 3.24 14.42 6.26
C ALA A 236 3.88 15.17 5.09
N TYR A 237 5.05 14.71 4.63
CA TYR A 237 5.74 15.28 3.46
C TYR A 237 4.86 15.21 2.20
N SER A 238 4.32 14.04 1.88
CA SER A 238 3.49 13.82 0.68
C SER A 238 2.21 14.65 0.69
N ALA A 239 1.64 14.92 1.87
CA ALA A 239 0.43 15.71 2.03
C ALA A 239 0.72 17.23 2.24
N GLY A 240 1.98 17.64 2.32
CA GLY A 240 2.36 19.03 2.58
C GLY A 240 1.94 19.51 3.97
N LEU A 241 1.81 18.59 4.93
CA LEU A 241 1.44 18.93 6.31
C LEU A 241 2.63 19.45 7.10
N THR A 242 2.34 20.29 8.08
CA THR A 242 3.34 20.73 9.05
C THR A 242 3.55 19.67 10.12
N THR A 243 4.78 19.20 10.27
CA THR A 243 5.21 18.38 11.40
C THR A 243 5.77 19.29 12.48
N VAL A 244 5.33 19.07 13.72
CA VAL A 244 5.74 19.89 14.85
C VAL A 244 6.68 19.16 15.81
N ASP A 245 6.68 17.81 15.77
CA ASP A 245 7.58 16.99 16.58
C ASP A 245 7.72 15.60 15.96
N SER A 246 8.79 14.88 16.31
CA SER A 246 9.03 13.50 15.91
C SER A 246 9.24 12.63 17.14
N ALA A 247 8.60 11.45 17.15
CA ALA A 247 8.75 10.49 18.24
C ALA A 247 10.18 9.95 18.31
N THR A 248 10.71 9.83 19.52
CA THR A 248 12.02 9.26 19.78
C THR A 248 11.94 7.71 19.85
N PRO A 249 13.07 7.00 19.72
CA PRO A 249 13.10 5.55 19.92
C PRO A 249 12.60 5.11 21.29
N GLU A 250 12.77 5.93 22.34
CA GLU A 250 12.26 5.64 23.68
C GLU A 250 10.72 5.69 23.74
N MET A 251 10.09 6.52 22.91
CA MET A 251 8.64 6.65 22.87
C MET A 251 7.96 5.48 22.17
N CYS A 252 8.49 5.03 21.03
CA CYS A 252 7.77 4.04 20.22
C CYS A 252 8.65 2.93 19.62
N GLY A 253 9.97 3.00 19.79
CA GLY A 253 10.94 2.11 19.14
C GLY A 253 11.24 2.54 17.70
N GLN A 254 12.13 1.78 17.06
CA GLN A 254 12.51 1.99 15.66
C GLN A 254 11.36 1.62 14.70
N VAL A 255 11.18 2.39 13.65
CA VAL A 255 10.09 2.20 12.67
C VAL A 255 10.65 1.54 11.41
N ILE A 256 10.68 0.22 11.42
CA ILE A 256 11.24 -0.60 10.33
C ILE A 256 10.14 -1.08 9.40
N TYR A 257 10.42 -1.02 8.10
CA TYR A 257 9.61 -1.56 7.02
C TYR A 257 10.25 -2.84 6.49
N PRO A 258 9.85 -4.01 6.98
CA PRO A 258 10.29 -5.27 6.43
C PRO A 258 9.58 -5.58 5.12
N ALA A 259 10.29 -6.26 4.21
CA ALA A 259 9.77 -6.78 2.96
C ALA A 259 10.17 -8.24 2.80
N ALA A 260 9.29 -9.04 2.17
CA ALA A 260 9.58 -10.44 1.86
C ALA A 260 8.71 -10.95 0.70
N VAL A 261 9.27 -11.83 -0.10
CA VAL A 261 8.51 -12.65 -1.05
C VAL A 261 7.68 -13.65 -0.27
N LEU A 262 6.47 -13.93 -0.72
CA LEU A 262 5.61 -14.92 -0.08
C LEU A 262 5.83 -16.32 -0.66
N LYS A 263 5.73 -17.36 0.16
CA LYS A 263 5.79 -18.76 -0.27
C LYS A 263 4.66 -19.14 -1.23
N THR A 264 3.56 -18.37 -1.18
CA THR A 264 2.38 -18.52 -2.06
C THR A 264 2.49 -17.71 -3.35
N ALA A 265 3.60 -17.01 -3.56
CA ALA A 265 3.82 -16.18 -4.74
C ALA A 265 3.64 -16.97 -6.03
N LYS A 266 2.89 -16.41 -6.98
CA LYS A 266 2.74 -16.95 -8.32
C LYS A 266 3.94 -16.64 -9.21
N ASN A 267 4.61 -15.53 -8.91
CA ASN A 267 5.80 -15.07 -9.61
C ASN A 267 6.95 -14.75 -8.63
N PRO A 268 7.50 -15.76 -7.91
CA PRO A 268 8.53 -15.52 -6.91
C PRO A 268 9.81 -14.92 -7.47
N ASP A 269 10.21 -15.31 -8.69
CA ASP A 269 11.42 -14.78 -9.33
C ASP A 269 11.25 -13.30 -9.71
N GLY A 270 10.08 -12.91 -10.23
CA GLY A 270 9.74 -11.53 -10.51
C GLY A 270 9.68 -10.68 -9.26
N ALA A 271 9.03 -11.19 -8.20
CA ALA A 271 8.95 -10.55 -6.91
C ALA A 271 10.33 -10.33 -6.28
N LYS A 272 11.21 -11.34 -6.36
CA LYS A 272 12.59 -11.22 -5.86
C LYS A 272 13.38 -10.17 -6.64
N LYS A 273 13.29 -10.15 -7.97
CA LYS A 273 13.98 -9.13 -8.79
C LYS A 273 13.51 -7.72 -8.45
N PHE A 274 12.21 -7.54 -8.22
CA PHE A 274 11.69 -6.24 -7.81
C PHE A 274 12.14 -5.88 -6.38
N LEU A 275 12.17 -6.83 -5.45
CA LEU A 275 12.71 -6.62 -4.10
C LEU A 275 14.20 -6.26 -4.12
N ASP A 276 14.99 -6.91 -4.98
CA ASP A 276 16.40 -6.57 -5.18
C ASP A 276 16.56 -5.15 -5.76
N TYR A 277 15.68 -4.75 -6.71
CA TYR A 277 15.66 -3.39 -7.26
C TYR A 277 15.34 -2.33 -6.20
N LEU A 278 14.37 -2.59 -5.31
CA LEU A 278 14.03 -1.67 -4.21
C LEU A 278 15.21 -1.36 -3.28
N GLN A 279 16.26 -2.19 -3.27
CA GLN A 279 17.46 -2.01 -2.47
C GLN A 279 18.59 -1.28 -3.23
N THR A 280 18.37 -0.90 -4.50
CA THR A 280 19.37 -0.15 -5.28
C THR A 280 19.45 1.31 -4.85
N ASP A 281 20.59 1.96 -5.13
CA ASP A 281 20.78 3.40 -4.88
C ASP A 281 19.75 4.26 -5.63
N GLU A 282 19.23 3.78 -6.75
CA GLU A 282 18.22 4.48 -7.54
C GLU A 282 16.86 4.50 -6.83
N ALA A 283 16.38 3.34 -6.39
CA ALA A 283 15.14 3.24 -5.63
C ALA A 283 15.27 3.94 -4.26
N MET A 284 16.43 3.82 -3.59
CA MET A 284 16.69 4.49 -2.32
C MET A 284 16.60 6.00 -2.42
N LYS A 285 17.09 6.63 -3.50
CA LYS A 285 16.92 8.08 -3.72
C LYS A 285 15.46 8.52 -3.79
N VAL A 286 14.60 7.69 -4.37
CA VAL A 286 13.15 7.98 -4.40
C VAL A 286 12.58 7.91 -2.98
N PHE A 287 12.92 6.89 -2.21
CA PHE A 287 12.48 6.76 -0.82
C PHE A 287 13.00 7.90 0.06
N GLU A 288 14.27 8.24 -0.04
CA GLU A 288 14.89 9.33 0.73
C GLU A 288 14.28 10.71 0.40
N SER A 289 13.83 10.91 -0.83
CA SER A 289 13.23 12.17 -1.27
C SER A 289 11.97 12.57 -0.50
N VAL A 290 11.30 11.61 0.14
CA VAL A 290 10.07 11.82 0.94
C VAL A 290 10.29 11.61 2.44
N GLY A 291 11.50 11.25 2.88
CA GLY A 291 11.85 11.13 4.31
C GLY A 291 12.04 9.70 4.84
N PHE A 292 11.97 8.67 3.99
CA PHE A 292 12.50 7.35 4.38
C PHE A 292 14.03 7.41 4.51
N SER A 293 14.59 6.48 5.22
CA SER A 293 16.04 6.27 5.30
C SER A 293 16.40 4.79 5.17
N ALA A 294 17.66 4.55 4.81
CA ALA A 294 18.22 3.21 4.90
C ALA A 294 18.23 2.75 6.38
N VAL A 295 18.01 1.45 6.60
CA VAL A 295 18.01 0.89 7.94
C VAL A 295 19.43 0.99 8.53
N THR A 296 19.53 1.66 9.66
CA THR A 296 20.79 1.70 10.43
C THR A 296 20.89 0.46 11.30
N ALA A 297 22.02 -0.26 11.20
CA ALA A 297 22.29 -1.36 12.13
C ALA A 297 22.41 -0.80 13.56
N GLU A 298 21.70 -1.39 14.52
CA GLU A 298 21.91 -1.14 15.94
C GLU A 298 23.28 -1.61 16.43
#